data_0bcfda2ecd82f02f5a0b782cfc212e4b
#
_entry.id   0bcfda2ecd82f02f5a0b782cfc212e4b
#
_cell.length_a   1.000
_cell.length_b   1.000
_cell.length_c   1.000
_cell.angle_alpha   90.00
_cell.angle_beta   90.00
_cell.angle_gamma   90.00
#
_symmetry.space_group_name_H-M   'P 1'
#
loop_
_entity.id
_entity.type
_entity.pdbx_description
1 polymer ?
#
loop_
_entity_poly.entity_id
_entity_poly.type
_entity_poly.pdbx_seq_one_letter_code
_entity_poly.pdbx_strand_id
1 'polypeptide(L)'
;MQLKNAYVLHSLGLPKHQSKIYGEVDFVIVCDRGVACLEIKGGRVACVNGNWIFTDRYGIEHEKNEGPFAQVIGNMFSLRDSLKQHFCKNPHIKNMLVASGVVFPDIAFYNESQEIIPEIVYDSTTENISDYVNAVFDYWQGRAHVTPSKLPPALIKEIADYLRGDFSFSPALSDRLNETERHLVRLTAQQAQVMEALIDNLHLMIEGNAGTGKTLLALDYARKQSKQGKSVLYLTYNKNLANFLQMQLDDHERDILTIINLHALFGQYIKVDVEYMQKNVQYYFGSVLPGLFYEYLNQLSTEQIQAIQYDVIVLDEGQDIIKPDYLYSLDLLLKGGLEKGRWAVFYDDKQNIYNPEYENGIELLQSYQSAKFKLFVNCRNTVQIGTFGSRVSGVPMNEFIHENGEEVCCITYQDSDEFSVKLHQLLSQLKTEKIDLRDVVFLSPKKYSNSIVHESGIAIDELKEGGIGRKNVPQFATIQGFKGLDAKIVIMVDVERIRDEAYAQYMYIATTRARALLYIIVSDEFWRSHNAK
;
A
#
# COMPACT_ATOMS: atom_id res chain seq x y z
N MET A 1 5.64 9.54 35.55
CA MET A 1 6.25 8.38 36.22
C MET A 1 6.06 7.19 35.29
N GLN A 2 7.12 6.73 34.62
CA GLN A 2 7.03 5.57 33.71
C GLN A 2 6.71 4.32 34.53
N LEU A 3 5.74 3.53 34.07
CA LEU A 3 5.47 2.21 34.64
C LEU A 3 6.72 1.35 34.49
N LYS A 4 7.36 1.00 35.58
CA LYS A 4 8.54 0.13 35.59
C LYS A 4 8.10 -1.34 35.60
N ASN A 5 8.74 -2.18 34.79
CA ASN A 5 8.46 -3.62 34.68
C ASN A 5 6.97 -3.92 34.40
N ALA A 6 6.36 -3.25 33.42
CA ALA A 6 4.98 -3.50 33.04
C ALA A 6 4.90 -4.43 31.84
N TYR A 7 3.92 -5.33 31.86
CA TYR A 7 3.49 -6.12 30.70
C TYR A 7 2.12 -5.62 30.26
N VAL A 8 1.91 -5.49 28.96
CA VAL A 8 0.64 -5.08 28.38
C VAL A 8 0.16 -6.17 27.43
N LEU A 9 -1.04 -6.68 27.58
CA LEU A 9 -1.65 -7.73 26.78
C LEU A 9 -2.82 -7.13 25.99
N HIS A 10 -2.87 -7.37 24.68
CA HIS A 10 -3.95 -6.89 23.80
C HIS A 10 -4.92 -8.04 23.45
N SER A 11 -6.23 -7.75 23.37
CA SER A 11 -7.28 -8.71 23.02
C SER A 11 -7.18 -10.01 23.84
N LEU A 12 -7.19 -9.89 25.18
CA LEU A 12 -7.13 -11.04 26.05
C LEU A 12 -8.50 -11.69 26.17
N GLY A 13 -8.62 -12.92 25.66
CA GLY A 13 -9.81 -13.73 25.83
C GLY A 13 -9.98 -14.24 27.26
N LEU A 14 -11.19 -14.11 27.81
CA LEU A 14 -11.56 -14.62 29.12
C LEU A 14 -12.53 -15.80 28.98
N PRO A 15 -12.04 -17.05 28.96
CA PRO A 15 -12.88 -18.24 28.74
C PRO A 15 -13.82 -18.52 29.95
N LYS A 16 -13.58 -17.89 31.10
CA LYS A 16 -14.47 -17.92 32.29
C LYS A 16 -14.92 -16.50 32.60
N HIS A 17 -16.03 -16.07 32.02
CA HIS A 17 -16.66 -14.80 32.34
C HIS A 17 -17.88 -15.00 33.23
N GLN A 18 -18.14 -14.08 34.18
CA GLN A 18 -19.22 -14.24 35.19
C GLN A 18 -20.62 -14.24 34.55
N SER A 19 -20.83 -13.51 33.43
CA SER A 19 -22.14 -13.34 32.80
C SER A 19 -22.17 -13.73 31.33
N LYS A 20 -21.05 -14.06 30.69
CA LYS A 20 -20.92 -14.40 29.27
C LYS A 20 -20.23 -15.74 29.09
N ILE A 21 -20.53 -16.43 27.97
CA ILE A 21 -19.84 -17.69 27.61
C ILE A 21 -18.36 -17.44 27.34
N TYR A 22 -18.04 -16.24 26.80
CA TYR A 22 -16.68 -15.80 26.47
C TYR A 22 -16.61 -14.27 26.62
N GLY A 23 -15.62 -13.77 27.35
CA GLY A 23 -15.31 -12.34 27.46
C GLY A 23 -14.01 -12.03 26.74
N GLU A 24 -13.84 -10.80 26.32
CA GLU A 24 -12.60 -10.27 25.77
C GLU A 24 -12.28 -8.94 26.44
N VAL A 25 -11.00 -8.71 26.77
CA VAL A 25 -10.48 -7.44 27.27
C VAL A 25 -9.57 -6.87 26.21
N ASP A 26 -9.83 -5.66 25.78
CA ASP A 26 -9.03 -5.04 24.72
C ASP A 26 -7.57 -4.88 25.14
N PHE A 27 -7.31 -4.38 26.35
CA PHE A 27 -5.96 -4.33 26.93
C PHE A 27 -5.94 -4.72 28.41
N VAL A 28 -4.93 -5.52 28.79
CA VAL A 28 -4.61 -5.82 30.17
C VAL A 28 -3.19 -5.36 30.47
N ILE A 29 -3.04 -4.52 31.49
CA ILE A 29 -1.74 -4.01 31.97
C ILE A 29 -1.41 -4.67 33.28
N VAL A 30 -0.28 -5.36 33.38
CA VAL A 30 0.24 -5.97 34.61
C VAL A 30 1.48 -5.20 35.03
N CYS A 31 1.46 -4.58 36.21
CA CYS A 31 2.58 -3.78 36.73
C CYS A 31 2.72 -3.93 38.22
N ASP A 32 3.67 -3.21 38.85
CA ASP A 32 3.91 -3.25 40.28
C ASP A 32 2.72 -2.77 41.13
N ARG A 33 1.84 -1.95 40.55
CA ARG A 33 0.60 -1.48 41.23
C ARG A 33 -0.53 -2.50 41.22
N GLY A 34 -0.51 -3.45 40.27
CA GLY A 34 -1.57 -4.45 40.11
C GLY A 34 -1.86 -4.75 38.65
N VAL A 35 -3.13 -5.06 38.36
CA VAL A 35 -3.62 -5.38 36.99
C VAL A 35 -4.72 -4.41 36.58
N ALA A 36 -4.61 -3.80 35.40
CA ALA A 36 -5.64 -2.93 34.87
C ALA A 36 -6.22 -3.50 33.55
N CYS A 37 -7.54 -3.49 33.46
CA CYS A 37 -8.29 -3.84 32.24
C CYS A 37 -8.74 -2.54 31.54
N LEU A 38 -8.49 -2.41 30.25
CA LEU A 38 -8.95 -1.26 29.47
C LEU A 38 -9.85 -1.74 28.34
N GLU A 39 -10.96 -1.04 28.15
CA GLU A 39 -11.90 -1.22 27.04
C GLU A 39 -11.77 -0.02 26.09
N ILE A 40 -11.59 -0.29 24.80
CA ILE A 40 -11.41 0.76 23.80
C ILE A 40 -12.63 0.83 22.90
N LYS A 41 -13.15 2.03 22.71
CA LYS A 41 -14.25 2.31 21.78
C LYS A 41 -13.86 3.45 20.85
N GLY A 42 -13.43 3.09 19.65
CA GLY A 42 -13.13 4.04 18.58
C GLY A 42 -14.39 4.52 17.85
N GLY A 43 -14.26 5.63 17.10
CA GLY A 43 -15.32 6.22 16.32
C GLY A 43 -16.29 7.08 17.14
N ARG A 44 -17.53 7.22 16.66
CA ARG A 44 -18.57 7.98 17.37
C ARG A 44 -19.25 7.12 18.43
N VAL A 45 -19.58 7.75 19.53
CA VAL A 45 -20.27 7.08 20.65
C VAL A 45 -21.53 7.89 20.99
N ALA A 46 -22.66 7.21 21.08
CA ALA A 46 -23.92 7.77 21.55
C ALA A 46 -24.63 6.79 22.49
N CYS A 47 -25.51 7.31 23.34
CA CYS A 47 -26.43 6.50 24.11
C CYS A 47 -27.86 7.03 23.87
N VAL A 48 -28.74 6.20 23.32
CA VAL A 48 -30.11 6.58 22.98
C VAL A 48 -31.05 5.53 23.55
N ASN A 49 -32.02 5.95 24.35
CA ASN A 49 -32.99 5.07 25.02
C ASN A 49 -32.34 3.93 25.83
N GLY A 50 -31.18 4.20 26.44
CA GLY A 50 -30.44 3.21 27.23
C GLY A 50 -29.55 2.27 26.43
N ASN A 51 -29.56 2.34 25.09
CA ASN A 51 -28.69 1.56 24.23
C ASN A 51 -27.48 2.37 23.80
N TRP A 52 -26.29 1.78 23.91
CA TRP A 52 -25.06 2.37 23.46
C TRP A 52 -24.85 2.08 21.96
N ILE A 53 -24.58 3.14 21.20
CA ILE A 53 -24.39 3.10 19.74
C ILE A 53 -22.95 3.50 19.47
N PHE A 54 -22.20 2.61 18.83
CA PHE A 54 -20.82 2.84 18.40
C PHE A 54 -20.81 2.89 16.87
N THR A 55 -20.44 4.02 16.29
CA THR A 55 -20.34 4.16 14.83
C THR A 55 -18.88 4.04 14.44
N ASP A 56 -18.57 3.05 13.64
CA ASP A 56 -17.21 2.84 13.15
C ASP A 56 -16.83 3.90 12.08
N ARG A 57 -15.58 3.86 11.63
CA ARG A 57 -15.06 4.78 10.62
C ARG A 57 -15.71 4.65 9.23
N TYR A 58 -16.46 3.57 8.99
CA TYR A 58 -17.20 3.36 7.76
C TYR A 58 -18.65 3.85 7.85
N GLY A 59 -19.04 4.40 9.01
CA GLY A 59 -20.38 4.86 9.29
C GLY A 59 -21.35 3.74 9.68
N ILE A 60 -20.84 2.52 9.96
CA ILE A 60 -21.67 1.40 10.40
C ILE A 60 -21.92 1.53 11.90
N GLU A 61 -23.21 1.46 12.28
CA GLU A 61 -23.63 1.55 13.66
C GLU A 61 -23.73 0.15 14.30
N HIS A 62 -23.15 0.04 15.50
CA HIS A 62 -23.21 -1.16 16.33
C HIS A 62 -23.92 -0.82 17.62
N GLU A 63 -25.14 -1.34 17.79
CA GLU A 63 -25.94 -1.12 19.00
C GLU A 63 -25.67 -2.20 20.04
N LYS A 64 -25.47 -1.79 21.29
CA LYS A 64 -25.26 -2.68 22.44
C LYS A 64 -26.07 -2.20 23.65
N ASN A 65 -26.71 -3.14 24.34
CA ASN A 65 -27.42 -2.85 25.59
C ASN A 65 -26.46 -2.65 26.76
N GLU A 66 -25.24 -3.20 26.69
CA GLU A 66 -24.21 -3.09 27.72
C GLU A 66 -23.24 -1.99 27.36
N GLY A 67 -23.12 -0.99 28.23
CA GLY A 67 -22.14 0.10 28.09
C GLY A 67 -20.70 -0.35 28.31
N PRO A 68 -19.70 0.43 27.83
CA PRO A 68 -18.30 0.09 27.95
C PRO A 68 -17.82 0.03 29.40
N PHE A 69 -18.40 0.82 30.29
CA PHE A 69 -18.09 0.81 31.73
C PHE A 69 -18.54 -0.50 32.38
N ALA A 70 -19.76 -0.94 32.14
CA ALA A 70 -20.26 -2.22 32.66
C ALA A 70 -19.44 -3.39 32.08
N GLN A 71 -19.13 -3.34 30.79
CA GLN A 71 -18.34 -4.36 30.10
C GLN A 71 -16.95 -4.49 30.74
N VAL A 72 -16.20 -3.40 30.89
CA VAL A 72 -14.82 -3.45 31.43
C VAL A 72 -14.79 -3.83 32.92
N ILE A 73 -15.78 -3.38 33.69
CA ILE A 73 -15.91 -3.76 35.10
C ILE A 73 -16.20 -5.26 35.24
N GLY A 74 -17.09 -5.82 34.44
CA GLY A 74 -17.37 -7.26 34.40
C GLY A 74 -16.13 -8.08 34.00
N ASN A 75 -15.39 -7.64 33.02
CA ASN A 75 -14.12 -8.22 32.60
C ASN A 75 -13.07 -8.17 33.73
N MET A 76 -12.94 -7.01 34.40
CA MET A 76 -12.04 -6.81 35.54
C MET A 76 -12.32 -7.80 36.66
N PHE A 77 -13.58 -7.99 37.06
CA PHE A 77 -13.93 -8.94 38.12
C PHE A 77 -13.67 -10.39 37.69
N SER A 78 -13.98 -10.74 36.46
CA SER A 78 -13.72 -12.07 35.90
C SER A 78 -12.22 -12.39 35.87
N LEU A 79 -11.40 -11.43 35.46
CA LEU A 79 -9.94 -11.56 35.45
C LEU A 79 -9.38 -11.67 36.87
N ARG A 80 -9.85 -10.82 37.83
CA ARG A 80 -9.48 -10.88 39.23
C ARG A 80 -9.71 -12.25 39.83
N ASP A 81 -10.89 -12.80 39.59
CA ASP A 81 -11.28 -14.08 40.18
C ASP A 81 -10.47 -15.23 39.57
N SER A 82 -10.17 -15.19 38.28
CA SER A 82 -9.26 -16.12 37.60
C SER A 82 -7.85 -16.08 38.21
N LEU A 83 -7.27 -14.88 38.35
CA LEU A 83 -5.95 -14.70 38.94
C LEU A 83 -5.91 -15.16 40.40
N LYS A 84 -6.92 -14.81 41.21
CA LYS A 84 -7.02 -15.28 42.61
C LYS A 84 -7.16 -16.79 42.71
N GLN A 85 -7.86 -17.43 41.82
CA GLN A 85 -7.99 -18.88 41.74
C GLN A 85 -6.66 -19.55 41.41
N HIS A 86 -5.98 -19.07 40.36
CA HIS A 86 -4.72 -19.66 39.88
C HIS A 86 -3.58 -19.48 40.88
N PHE A 87 -3.41 -18.26 41.39
CA PHE A 87 -2.33 -17.90 42.32
C PHE A 87 -2.79 -17.90 43.78
N CYS A 88 -3.74 -18.78 44.16
CA CYS A 88 -4.38 -18.77 45.49
C CYS A 88 -3.40 -18.90 46.70
N LYS A 89 -2.22 -19.47 46.47
CA LYS A 89 -1.18 -19.62 47.50
C LYS A 89 -0.27 -18.41 47.66
N ASN A 90 -0.34 -17.43 46.73
CA ASN A 90 0.54 -16.27 46.76
C ASN A 90 -0.06 -15.14 47.61
N PRO A 91 0.61 -14.66 48.66
CA PRO A 91 0.06 -13.66 49.60
C PRO A 91 -0.18 -12.29 48.92
N HIS A 92 0.60 -11.93 47.90
CA HIS A 92 0.42 -10.66 47.19
C HIS A 92 -0.87 -10.62 46.35
N ILE A 93 -1.33 -11.76 45.87
CA ILE A 93 -2.55 -11.86 45.05
C ILE A 93 -3.81 -11.65 45.87
N LYS A 94 -3.79 -11.99 47.17
CA LYS A 94 -4.96 -11.83 48.05
C LYS A 94 -5.46 -10.39 48.08
N ASN A 95 -4.53 -9.42 48.15
CA ASN A 95 -4.81 -7.98 48.21
C ASN A 95 -4.30 -7.24 46.95
N MET A 96 -4.17 -7.95 45.84
CA MET A 96 -3.79 -7.34 44.56
C MET A 96 -4.86 -6.34 44.11
N LEU A 97 -4.43 -5.15 43.68
CA LEU A 97 -5.31 -4.17 43.05
C LEU A 97 -5.64 -4.65 41.64
N VAL A 98 -6.93 -4.67 41.33
CA VAL A 98 -7.40 -4.81 39.96
C VAL A 98 -8.21 -3.58 39.61
N ALA A 99 -7.92 -2.97 38.47
CA ALA A 99 -8.45 -1.71 38.01
C ALA A 99 -9.10 -1.86 36.63
N SER A 100 -9.98 -0.95 36.31
CA SER A 100 -10.57 -0.88 34.97
C SER A 100 -10.66 0.55 34.48
N GLY A 101 -10.58 0.75 33.15
CA GLY A 101 -10.70 2.04 32.51
C GLY A 101 -11.28 1.94 31.09
N VAL A 102 -11.84 3.04 30.60
CA VAL A 102 -12.44 3.15 29.27
C VAL A 102 -11.66 4.18 28.44
N VAL A 103 -11.43 3.86 27.17
CA VAL A 103 -10.63 4.66 26.25
C VAL A 103 -11.48 5.02 25.03
N PHE A 104 -11.68 6.32 24.78
CA PHE A 104 -12.35 6.89 23.60
C PHE A 104 -11.35 7.71 22.79
N PRO A 105 -10.49 7.11 21.96
CA PRO A 105 -9.36 7.80 21.37
C PRO A 105 -9.77 8.90 20.36
N ASP A 106 -10.96 8.78 19.76
CA ASP A 106 -11.38 9.59 18.62
C ASP A 106 -12.32 10.76 19.00
N ILE A 107 -12.78 10.81 20.24
CA ILE A 107 -13.76 11.82 20.70
C ILE A 107 -13.35 12.45 22.01
N ALA A 108 -13.74 13.71 22.23
CA ALA A 108 -13.76 14.34 23.54
C ALA A 108 -15.06 13.92 24.25
N PHE A 109 -14.93 13.21 25.37
CA PHE A 109 -16.06 12.58 26.04
C PHE A 109 -16.51 13.41 27.25
N TYR A 110 -17.55 14.21 27.07
CA TYR A 110 -18.13 15.07 28.10
C TYR A 110 -19.55 14.62 28.44
N ASN A 111 -19.68 13.57 29.21
CA ASN A 111 -20.99 13.16 29.70
C ASN A 111 -20.91 12.72 31.15
N GLU A 112 -21.89 13.13 31.95
CA GLU A 112 -22.03 12.78 33.36
C GLU A 112 -23.33 12.01 33.56
N SER A 113 -23.24 10.75 33.97
CA SER A 113 -24.38 9.95 34.39
C SER A 113 -23.96 8.97 35.48
N GLN A 114 -24.92 8.29 36.12
CA GLN A 114 -24.59 7.30 37.15
C GLN A 114 -23.77 6.09 36.66
N GLU A 115 -23.84 5.81 35.35
CA GLU A 115 -23.09 4.71 34.72
C GLU A 115 -21.66 5.12 34.31
N ILE A 116 -21.39 6.40 34.26
CA ILE A 116 -20.11 6.95 33.79
C ILE A 116 -19.23 7.32 34.99
N ILE A 117 -18.00 6.90 34.92
CA ILE A 117 -16.97 7.18 35.92
C ILE A 117 -15.91 8.05 35.21
N PRO A 118 -15.98 9.38 35.31
CA PRO A 118 -15.10 10.29 34.55
C PRO A 118 -13.61 10.07 34.84
N GLU A 119 -13.27 9.69 36.07
CA GLU A 119 -11.89 9.52 36.52
C GLU A 119 -11.16 8.34 35.86
N ILE A 120 -11.91 7.42 35.23
CA ILE A 120 -11.33 6.26 34.52
C ILE A 120 -11.54 6.33 33.00
N VAL A 121 -11.84 7.53 32.47
CA VAL A 121 -11.98 7.79 31.05
C VAL A 121 -10.68 8.39 30.49
N TYR A 122 -10.21 7.81 29.39
CA TYR A 122 -9.27 8.44 28.45
C TYR A 122 -10.04 8.91 27.24
N ASP A 123 -9.79 10.12 26.78
CA ASP A 123 -10.41 10.65 25.57
C ASP A 123 -9.41 11.42 24.71
N SER A 124 -9.85 11.96 23.58
CA SER A 124 -8.99 12.68 22.62
C SER A 124 -8.34 13.95 23.19
N THR A 125 -8.76 14.42 24.37
CA THR A 125 -8.17 15.59 25.06
C THR A 125 -7.10 15.21 26.08
N THR A 126 -6.94 13.92 26.37
CA THR A 126 -5.98 13.39 27.33
C THR A 126 -4.58 13.28 26.70
N GLU A 127 -3.63 14.08 27.18
CA GLU A 127 -2.30 14.19 26.55
C GLU A 127 -1.40 12.96 26.74
N ASN A 128 -1.53 12.25 27.88
CA ASN A 128 -0.56 11.20 28.24
C ASN A 128 -1.23 9.93 28.77
N ILE A 129 -1.09 8.85 28.02
CA ILE A 129 -1.64 7.54 28.39
C ILE A 129 -1.06 6.99 29.70
N SER A 130 0.21 7.26 30.03
CA SER A 130 0.82 6.80 31.27
C SER A 130 0.23 7.47 32.49
N ASP A 131 -0.10 8.75 32.40
CA ASP A 131 -0.75 9.51 33.47
C ASP A 131 -2.18 9.04 33.68
N TYR A 132 -2.90 8.77 32.58
CA TYR A 132 -4.21 8.15 32.62
C TYR A 132 -4.19 6.78 33.31
N VAL A 133 -3.27 5.89 32.95
CA VAL A 133 -3.18 4.56 33.59
C VAL A 133 -2.90 4.70 35.07
N ASN A 134 -2.06 5.65 35.48
CA ASN A 134 -1.83 5.93 36.92
C ASN A 134 -3.10 6.45 37.61
N ALA A 135 -3.84 7.38 36.96
CA ALA A 135 -5.11 7.87 37.52
C ALA A 135 -6.15 6.76 37.69
N VAL A 136 -6.22 5.83 36.73
CA VAL A 136 -7.07 4.62 36.85
C VAL A 136 -6.70 3.81 38.06
N PHE A 137 -5.42 3.53 38.31
CA PHE A 137 -5.00 2.84 39.51
C PHE A 137 -5.29 3.62 40.81
N ASP A 138 -5.08 4.94 40.81
CA ASP A 138 -5.36 5.81 41.96
C ASP A 138 -6.85 5.80 42.32
N TYR A 139 -7.73 5.88 41.33
CA TYR A 139 -9.17 5.81 41.50
C TYR A 139 -9.60 4.50 42.18
N TRP A 140 -9.14 3.34 41.66
CA TRP A 140 -9.51 2.06 42.21
C TRP A 140 -8.84 1.78 43.56
N GLN A 141 -7.65 2.29 43.79
CA GLN A 141 -6.97 2.22 45.10
C GLN A 141 -7.73 3.00 46.19
N GLY A 142 -8.28 4.16 45.86
CA GLY A 142 -9.09 4.96 46.78
C GLY A 142 -10.40 4.27 47.21
N ARG A 143 -10.87 3.29 46.42
CA ARG A 143 -12.08 2.49 46.72
C ARG A 143 -11.78 1.14 47.31
N ALA A 144 -10.51 0.76 47.46
CA ALA A 144 -10.13 -0.51 48.04
C ALA A 144 -10.34 -0.48 49.59
N HIS A 145 -11.03 -1.50 50.13
CA HIS A 145 -11.24 -1.63 51.56
C HIS A 145 -9.98 -2.06 52.34
N VAL A 146 -8.96 -2.52 51.63
CA VAL A 146 -7.69 -3.00 52.20
C VAL A 146 -6.55 -2.37 51.38
N THR A 147 -5.46 -1.98 52.03
CA THR A 147 -4.28 -1.46 51.35
C THR A 147 -3.77 -2.47 50.31
N PRO A 148 -3.73 -2.14 49.01
CA PRO A 148 -3.27 -3.04 47.97
C PRO A 148 -1.80 -3.43 48.15
N SER A 149 -1.49 -4.70 47.89
CA SER A 149 -0.12 -5.21 47.86
C SER A 149 0.57 -4.84 46.54
N LYS A 150 1.79 -4.31 46.65
CA LYS A 150 2.64 -4.17 45.44
C LYS A 150 3.06 -5.56 44.94
N LEU A 151 3.05 -5.72 43.60
CA LEU A 151 3.49 -6.95 42.95
C LEU A 151 5.01 -6.93 42.74
N PRO A 152 5.74 -7.96 43.22
CA PRO A 152 7.17 -8.09 42.92
C PRO A 152 7.40 -8.40 41.41
N PRO A 153 8.55 -8.02 40.85
CA PRO A 153 8.84 -8.21 39.41
C PRO A 153 8.70 -9.65 38.91
N ALA A 154 9.08 -10.64 39.72
CA ALA A 154 8.92 -12.05 39.39
C ALA A 154 7.44 -12.43 39.22
N LEU A 155 6.59 -11.98 40.13
CA LEU A 155 5.15 -12.28 40.10
C LEU A 155 4.46 -11.54 38.94
N ILE A 156 4.89 -10.33 38.58
CA ILE A 156 4.38 -9.60 37.43
C ILE A 156 4.62 -10.44 36.14
N LYS A 157 5.83 -10.99 36.00
CA LYS A 157 6.16 -11.89 34.90
C LYS A 157 5.32 -13.16 34.93
N GLU A 158 5.20 -13.83 36.05
CA GLU A 158 4.40 -15.05 36.20
C GLU A 158 2.92 -14.81 35.84
N ILE A 159 2.35 -13.66 36.23
CA ILE A 159 0.99 -13.28 35.85
C ILE A 159 0.88 -13.08 34.34
N ALA A 160 1.83 -12.35 33.75
CA ALA A 160 1.83 -12.11 32.31
C ALA A 160 1.97 -13.42 31.50
N ASP A 161 2.88 -14.30 31.93
CA ASP A 161 3.10 -15.61 31.31
C ASP A 161 1.86 -16.53 31.47
N TYR A 162 1.17 -16.47 32.60
CA TYR A 162 -0.09 -17.20 32.81
C TYR A 162 -1.22 -16.69 31.89
N LEU A 163 -1.35 -15.39 31.75
CA LEU A 163 -2.39 -14.77 30.90
C LEU A 163 -2.13 -14.99 29.43
N ARG A 164 -0.89 -14.85 29.02
CA ARG A 164 -0.43 -15.11 27.65
C ARG A 164 1.11 -15.11 27.64
N GLY A 165 1.71 -16.29 27.67
CA GLY A 165 3.17 -16.44 27.63
C GLY A 165 3.78 -15.85 26.36
N ASP A 166 5.02 -15.39 26.44
CA ASP A 166 5.85 -14.76 25.40
C ASP A 166 5.08 -13.97 24.35
N PHE A 167 4.75 -12.73 24.68
CA PHE A 167 4.05 -11.84 23.79
C PHE A 167 4.91 -10.60 23.51
N SER A 168 5.36 -10.48 22.24
CA SER A 168 6.02 -9.27 21.75
C SER A 168 4.97 -8.33 21.15
N PHE A 169 4.87 -7.10 21.68
CA PHE A 169 4.00 -6.07 21.13
C PHE A 169 4.67 -5.33 19.98
N SER A 170 4.37 -5.79 18.79
CA SER A 170 4.33 -4.93 17.62
C SER A 170 2.92 -5.05 17.05
N PRO A 171 2.27 -3.97 16.58
CA PRO A 171 1.12 -4.11 15.71
C PRO A 171 1.46 -5.13 14.63
N ALA A 172 0.53 -6.03 14.31
CA ALA A 172 0.78 -7.00 13.25
C ALA A 172 1.32 -6.25 12.02
N LEU A 173 2.27 -6.81 11.33
CA LEU A 173 2.85 -6.19 10.12
C LEU A 173 1.74 -5.75 9.16
N SER A 174 0.68 -6.56 9.02
CA SER A 174 -0.53 -6.21 8.26
C SER A 174 -1.15 -4.88 8.67
N ASP A 175 -1.24 -4.59 9.97
CA ASP A 175 -1.88 -3.36 10.47
C ASP A 175 -1.01 -2.15 10.19
N ARG A 176 0.30 -2.26 10.41
CA ARG A 176 1.29 -1.21 10.09
C ARG A 176 1.31 -0.90 8.60
N LEU A 177 1.29 -1.92 7.75
CA LEU A 177 1.24 -1.73 6.30
C LEU A 177 -0.10 -1.14 5.82
N ASN A 178 -1.21 -1.49 6.45
CA ASN A 178 -2.52 -0.90 6.15
C ASN A 178 -2.59 0.58 6.56
N GLU A 179 -1.98 0.95 7.67
CA GLU A 179 -1.86 2.34 8.10
C GLU A 179 -1.04 3.16 7.08
N THR A 180 0.09 2.64 6.68
CA THR A 180 0.93 3.23 5.61
C THR A 180 0.10 3.48 4.34
N GLU A 181 -0.66 2.50 3.87
CA GLU A 181 -1.48 2.65 2.65
C GLU A 181 -2.56 3.73 2.78
N ARG A 182 -3.18 3.89 3.95
CA ARG A 182 -4.20 4.94 4.18
C ARG A 182 -3.64 6.36 4.06
N HIS A 183 -2.42 6.57 4.49
CA HIS A 183 -1.75 7.86 4.35
C HIS A 183 -1.43 8.18 2.88
N LEU A 184 -1.01 7.18 2.11
CA LEU A 184 -0.75 7.34 0.68
C LEU A 184 -1.99 7.79 -0.12
N VAL A 185 -3.18 7.26 0.22
CA VAL A 185 -4.45 7.63 -0.45
C VAL A 185 -4.84 9.11 -0.20
N ARG A 186 -4.59 9.67 0.96
CA ARG A 186 -4.97 11.07 1.29
C ARG A 186 -4.27 12.11 0.43
N LEU A 187 -3.07 11.83 0.02
CA LEU A 187 -2.24 12.79 -0.72
C LEU A 187 -2.47 12.76 -2.21
N THR A 188 -2.93 11.65 -2.73
CA THR A 188 -3.44 11.60 -4.11
C THR A 188 -4.62 12.57 -4.30
N ALA A 189 -5.42 12.83 -3.25
CA ALA A 189 -6.48 13.82 -3.29
C ALA A 189 -5.97 15.27 -3.44
N GLN A 190 -4.82 15.63 -2.83
CA GLN A 190 -4.20 16.95 -3.01
C GLN A 190 -3.66 17.14 -4.44
N GLN A 191 -3.09 16.10 -5.02
CA GLN A 191 -2.61 16.12 -6.40
C GLN A 191 -3.78 16.26 -7.40
N ALA A 192 -4.94 15.67 -7.12
CA ALA A 192 -6.14 15.82 -7.94
C ALA A 192 -6.61 17.28 -8.03
N GLN A 193 -6.42 18.09 -6.98
CA GLN A 193 -6.73 19.54 -7.00
C GLN A 193 -5.84 20.31 -7.99
N VAL A 194 -4.58 19.91 -8.12
CA VAL A 194 -3.68 20.51 -9.11
C VAL A 194 -4.17 20.22 -10.54
N MET A 195 -4.64 19.00 -10.79
CA MET A 195 -5.19 18.64 -12.09
C MET A 195 -6.46 19.42 -12.43
N GLU A 196 -7.28 19.78 -11.46
CA GLU A 196 -8.45 20.66 -11.68
C GLU A 196 -8.04 22.05 -12.18
N ALA A 197 -6.95 22.60 -11.68
CA ALA A 197 -6.43 23.88 -12.16
C ALA A 197 -5.85 23.80 -13.58
N LEU A 198 -5.45 22.62 -14.03
CA LEU A 198 -4.81 22.41 -15.33
C LEU A 198 -5.76 21.86 -16.41
N ILE A 199 -6.96 21.40 -16.05
CA ILE A 199 -7.85 20.61 -16.92
C ILE A 199 -8.29 21.35 -18.19
N ASP A 200 -8.34 22.68 -18.15
CA ASP A 200 -8.78 23.50 -19.27
C ASP A 200 -7.70 23.71 -20.34
N ASN A 201 -6.42 23.42 -20.02
CA ASN A 201 -5.36 23.53 -21.03
C ASN A 201 -5.54 22.47 -22.11
N LEU A 202 -5.29 22.86 -23.38
CA LEU A 202 -5.37 21.93 -24.52
C LEU A 202 -4.24 20.90 -24.48
N HIS A 203 -3.03 21.35 -24.13
CA HIS A 203 -1.82 20.55 -24.14
C HIS A 203 -1.21 20.52 -22.74
N LEU A 204 -1.08 19.34 -22.17
CA LEU A 204 -0.51 19.14 -20.85
C LEU A 204 0.72 18.22 -20.91
N MET A 205 1.78 18.64 -20.26
CA MET A 205 2.98 17.84 -20.01
C MET A 205 3.22 17.73 -18.51
N ILE A 206 2.94 16.56 -17.94
CA ILE A 206 3.08 16.28 -16.50
C ILE A 206 4.29 15.40 -16.29
N GLU A 207 5.37 16.00 -15.86
CA GLU A 207 6.59 15.29 -15.46
C GLU A 207 6.52 14.86 -13.99
N GLY A 208 7.03 13.69 -13.67
CA GLY A 208 7.16 13.27 -12.27
C GLY A 208 7.98 12.00 -12.13
N ASN A 209 8.71 11.91 -11.04
CA ASN A 209 9.47 10.71 -10.71
C ASN A 209 8.52 9.52 -10.43
N ALA A 210 9.09 8.31 -10.30
CA ALA A 210 8.33 7.15 -9.87
C ALA A 210 7.63 7.42 -8.53
N GLY A 211 6.41 6.93 -8.37
CA GLY A 211 5.65 7.08 -7.14
C GLY A 211 4.91 8.41 -6.95
N THR A 212 5.01 9.35 -7.89
CA THR A 212 4.33 10.66 -7.78
C THR A 212 2.85 10.65 -8.21
N GLY A 213 2.25 9.48 -8.46
CA GLY A 213 0.82 9.35 -8.76
C GLY A 213 0.41 9.68 -10.21
N LYS A 214 1.34 9.74 -11.16
CA LYS A 214 1.08 10.06 -12.58
C LYS A 214 -0.08 9.28 -13.17
N THR A 215 -0.07 7.96 -13.07
CA THR A 215 -1.10 7.07 -13.61
C THR A 215 -2.50 7.36 -13.05
N LEU A 216 -2.59 7.63 -11.73
CA LEU A 216 -3.88 7.98 -11.10
C LEU A 216 -4.39 9.33 -11.61
N LEU A 217 -3.50 10.32 -11.75
CA LEU A 217 -3.85 11.62 -12.30
C LEU A 217 -4.22 11.54 -13.78
N ALA A 218 -3.51 10.70 -14.56
CA ALA A 218 -3.83 10.46 -15.96
C ALA A 218 -5.22 9.84 -16.13
N LEU A 219 -5.56 8.85 -15.29
CA LEU A 219 -6.88 8.21 -15.30
C LEU A 219 -7.98 9.18 -14.84
N ASP A 220 -7.75 9.97 -13.78
CA ASP A 220 -8.69 10.99 -13.32
C ASP A 220 -8.94 12.05 -14.42
N TYR A 221 -7.88 12.52 -15.08
CA TYR A 221 -7.99 13.44 -16.22
C TYR A 221 -8.82 12.82 -17.36
N ALA A 222 -8.53 11.59 -17.75
CA ALA A 222 -9.27 10.89 -18.80
C ALA A 222 -10.76 10.74 -18.45
N ARG A 223 -11.08 10.35 -17.21
CA ARG A 223 -12.45 10.26 -16.69
C ARG A 223 -13.19 11.60 -16.69
N LYS A 224 -12.51 12.67 -16.30
CA LYS A 224 -13.10 14.02 -16.34
C LYS A 224 -13.42 14.48 -17.75
N GLN A 225 -12.56 14.18 -18.71
CA GLN A 225 -12.80 14.50 -20.12
C GLN A 225 -13.94 13.65 -20.69
N SER A 226 -14.01 12.35 -20.38
CA SER A 226 -15.10 11.47 -20.82
C SER A 226 -16.46 11.88 -20.25
N LYS A 227 -16.52 12.33 -18.99
CA LYS A 227 -17.75 12.88 -18.37
C LYS A 227 -18.25 14.17 -19.04
N GLN A 228 -17.40 14.87 -19.79
CA GLN A 228 -17.79 15.99 -20.63
C GLN A 228 -18.32 15.55 -22.01
N GLY A 229 -18.50 14.26 -22.23
CA GLY A 229 -18.98 13.69 -23.50
C GLY A 229 -17.92 13.56 -24.59
N LYS A 230 -16.64 13.69 -24.25
CA LYS A 230 -15.52 13.58 -25.22
C LYS A 230 -15.07 12.12 -25.33
N SER A 231 -14.84 11.66 -26.55
CA SER A 231 -14.17 10.37 -26.80
C SER A 231 -12.71 10.47 -26.40
N VAL A 232 -12.24 9.59 -25.52
CA VAL A 232 -10.88 9.64 -24.96
C VAL A 232 -10.12 8.37 -25.32
N LEU A 233 -8.93 8.53 -25.89
CA LEU A 233 -7.95 7.47 -26.09
C LEU A 233 -6.88 7.58 -25.00
N TYR A 234 -6.83 6.60 -24.11
CA TYR A 234 -5.80 6.47 -23.08
C TYR A 234 -4.80 5.41 -23.51
N LEU A 235 -3.58 5.82 -23.74
CA LEU A 235 -2.50 4.96 -24.20
C LEU A 235 -1.45 4.77 -23.12
N THR A 236 -1.02 3.53 -22.95
CA THR A 236 0.17 3.18 -22.21
C THR A 236 1.03 2.20 -23.03
N TYR A 237 2.31 2.14 -22.75
CA TYR A 237 3.19 1.16 -23.40
C TYR A 237 3.00 -0.24 -22.84
N ASN A 238 2.78 -0.37 -21.52
CA ASN A 238 2.69 -1.63 -20.82
C ASN A 238 1.29 -2.25 -20.93
N LYS A 239 1.21 -3.47 -21.50
CA LYS A 239 -0.04 -4.22 -21.64
C LYS A 239 -0.69 -4.55 -20.30
N ASN A 240 0.09 -4.93 -19.29
CA ASN A 240 -0.45 -5.28 -17.97
C ASN A 240 -1.07 -4.07 -17.28
N LEU A 241 -0.45 -2.89 -17.43
CA LEU A 241 -1.01 -1.64 -16.93
C LEU A 241 -2.32 -1.29 -17.64
N ALA A 242 -2.37 -1.39 -18.97
CA ALA A 242 -3.60 -1.16 -19.73
C ALA A 242 -4.73 -2.07 -19.26
N ASN A 243 -4.47 -3.36 -19.14
CA ASN A 243 -5.44 -4.34 -18.67
C ASN A 243 -5.92 -4.05 -17.23
N PHE A 244 -4.99 -3.70 -16.33
CA PHE A 244 -5.32 -3.34 -14.95
C PHE A 244 -6.25 -2.11 -14.89
N LEU A 245 -5.97 -1.07 -15.69
CA LEU A 245 -6.79 0.13 -15.76
C LEU A 245 -8.17 -0.13 -16.38
N GLN A 246 -8.25 -0.97 -17.43
CA GLN A 246 -9.51 -1.39 -18.03
C GLN A 246 -10.45 -2.08 -17.04
N MET A 247 -9.90 -2.88 -16.12
CA MET A 247 -10.69 -3.55 -15.08
C MET A 247 -11.32 -2.57 -14.09
N GLN A 248 -10.79 -1.35 -13.96
CA GLN A 248 -11.30 -0.31 -13.07
C GLN A 248 -12.41 0.53 -13.70
N LEU A 249 -12.68 0.36 -14.99
CA LEU A 249 -13.75 1.06 -15.69
C LEU A 249 -15.10 0.37 -15.48
N ASP A 250 -16.13 1.17 -15.22
CA ASP A 250 -17.50 0.70 -15.28
C ASP A 250 -17.99 0.57 -16.75
N ASP A 251 -19.17 0.00 -16.94
CA ASP A 251 -19.67 -0.27 -18.28
C ASP A 251 -19.94 1.02 -19.07
N HIS A 252 -20.37 2.10 -18.43
CA HIS A 252 -20.59 3.39 -19.07
C HIS A 252 -19.28 4.07 -19.48
N GLU A 253 -18.24 3.96 -18.65
CA GLU A 253 -16.93 4.52 -18.96
C GLU A 253 -16.30 3.83 -20.18
N ARG A 254 -16.51 2.51 -20.35
CA ARG A 254 -15.96 1.73 -21.48
C ARG A 254 -16.47 2.15 -22.85
N ASP A 255 -17.63 2.76 -22.91
CA ASP A 255 -18.21 3.24 -24.19
C ASP A 255 -17.51 4.51 -24.71
N ILE A 256 -16.92 5.31 -23.83
CA ILE A 256 -16.38 6.65 -24.16
C ILE A 256 -14.87 6.72 -23.94
N LEU A 257 -14.33 5.93 -22.99
CA LEU A 257 -12.91 5.90 -22.63
C LEU A 257 -12.26 4.60 -23.09
N THR A 258 -11.49 4.68 -24.16
CA THR A 258 -10.70 3.58 -24.70
C THR A 258 -9.34 3.55 -23.99
N ILE A 259 -9.10 2.58 -23.11
CA ILE A 259 -7.78 2.33 -22.52
C ILE A 259 -7.12 1.17 -23.27
N ILE A 260 -5.95 1.36 -23.83
CA ILE A 260 -5.27 0.33 -24.63
C ILE A 260 -3.75 0.54 -24.58
N ASN A 261 -2.98 -0.53 -24.73
CA ASN A 261 -1.55 -0.37 -24.94
C ASN A 261 -1.24 -0.10 -26.42
N LEU A 262 -0.19 0.66 -26.67
CA LEU A 262 0.15 1.19 -28.00
C LEU A 262 0.21 0.11 -29.10
N HIS A 263 0.88 -1.00 -28.84
CA HIS A 263 1.02 -2.07 -29.82
C HIS A 263 -0.29 -2.80 -30.12
N ALA A 264 -1.18 -2.91 -29.12
CA ALA A 264 -2.51 -3.47 -29.34
C ALA A 264 -3.39 -2.52 -30.17
N LEU A 265 -3.25 -1.20 -30.00
CA LEU A 265 -3.92 -0.22 -30.85
C LEU A 265 -3.51 -0.43 -32.33
N PHE A 266 -2.21 -0.51 -32.61
CA PHE A 266 -1.73 -0.75 -33.97
C PHE A 266 -2.22 -2.09 -34.53
N GLY A 267 -2.21 -3.15 -33.70
CA GLY A 267 -2.68 -4.48 -34.06
C GLY A 267 -4.18 -4.60 -34.35
N GLN A 268 -5.00 -3.61 -33.96
CA GLN A 268 -6.41 -3.57 -34.37
C GLN A 268 -6.58 -3.28 -35.86
N TYR A 269 -5.63 -2.57 -36.46
CA TYR A 269 -5.69 -2.11 -37.86
C TYR A 269 -4.69 -2.84 -38.75
N ILE A 270 -3.54 -3.25 -38.20
CA ILE A 270 -2.45 -3.86 -38.96
C ILE A 270 -2.31 -5.33 -38.57
N LYS A 271 -2.42 -6.22 -39.55
CA LYS A 271 -2.16 -7.63 -39.35
C LYS A 271 -0.68 -7.86 -39.09
N VAL A 272 -0.34 -8.37 -37.93
CA VAL A 272 1.03 -8.65 -37.51
C VAL A 272 1.61 -9.80 -38.37
N ASP A 273 2.73 -9.56 -39.01
CA ASP A 273 3.52 -10.62 -39.66
C ASP A 273 4.37 -11.33 -38.58
N VAL A 274 3.86 -12.48 -38.15
CA VAL A 274 4.47 -13.25 -37.07
C VAL A 274 5.85 -13.78 -37.44
N GLU A 275 6.05 -14.17 -38.70
CA GLU A 275 7.33 -14.71 -39.16
C GLU A 275 8.41 -13.63 -39.21
N TYR A 276 8.07 -12.46 -39.73
CA TYR A 276 8.97 -11.31 -39.76
C TYR A 276 9.25 -10.77 -38.36
N MET A 277 8.22 -10.69 -37.51
CA MET A 277 8.34 -10.26 -36.12
C MET A 277 9.31 -11.13 -35.33
N GLN A 278 9.25 -12.48 -35.50
CA GLN A 278 10.12 -13.40 -34.76
C GLN A 278 11.61 -13.22 -35.07
N LYS A 279 11.97 -12.67 -36.23
CA LYS A 279 13.37 -12.43 -36.62
C LYS A 279 14.02 -11.31 -35.81
N ASN A 280 13.25 -10.26 -35.49
CA ASN A 280 13.70 -9.14 -34.67
C ASN A 280 12.50 -8.42 -34.04
N VAL A 281 12.07 -8.91 -32.88
CA VAL A 281 10.89 -8.42 -32.14
C VAL A 281 11.01 -6.92 -31.84
N GLN A 282 12.18 -6.48 -31.37
CA GLN A 282 12.39 -5.08 -30.97
C GLN A 282 12.30 -4.12 -32.16
N TYR A 283 12.91 -4.47 -33.28
CA TYR A 283 12.84 -3.67 -34.50
C TYR A 283 11.43 -3.65 -35.09
N TYR A 284 10.75 -4.82 -35.08
CA TYR A 284 9.38 -4.90 -35.58
C TYR A 284 8.43 -3.96 -34.86
N PHE A 285 8.38 -4.05 -33.55
CA PHE A 285 7.50 -3.19 -32.74
C PHE A 285 7.99 -1.75 -32.62
N GLY A 286 9.29 -1.52 -32.68
CA GLY A 286 9.88 -0.18 -32.55
C GLY A 286 9.82 0.67 -33.80
N SER A 287 9.76 0.07 -35.02
CA SER A 287 9.84 0.82 -36.29
C SER A 287 8.90 0.31 -37.36
N VAL A 288 8.82 -1.01 -37.59
CA VAL A 288 8.04 -1.57 -38.72
C VAL A 288 6.55 -1.39 -38.50
N LEU A 289 6.02 -1.84 -37.38
CA LEU A 289 4.59 -1.77 -37.07
C LEU A 289 4.07 -0.32 -37.02
N PRO A 290 4.77 0.63 -36.35
CA PRO A 290 4.39 2.05 -36.40
C PRO A 290 4.35 2.63 -37.82
N GLY A 291 5.35 2.32 -38.65
CA GLY A 291 5.40 2.76 -40.05
C GLY A 291 4.22 2.25 -40.87
N LEU A 292 3.92 0.94 -40.74
CA LEU A 292 2.76 0.34 -41.43
C LEU A 292 1.43 0.96 -40.94
N PHE A 293 1.33 1.27 -39.66
CA PHE A 293 0.14 1.91 -39.12
C PHE A 293 -0.02 3.35 -39.62
N TYR A 294 1.06 4.12 -39.67
CA TYR A 294 1.06 5.48 -40.25
C TYR A 294 0.68 5.47 -41.73
N GLU A 295 1.25 4.55 -42.51
CA GLU A 295 0.89 4.36 -43.93
C GLU A 295 -0.60 4.01 -44.08
N TYR A 296 -1.11 3.09 -43.28
CA TYR A 296 -2.52 2.73 -43.27
C TYR A 296 -3.42 3.94 -43.04
N LEU A 297 -3.13 4.75 -42.01
CA LEU A 297 -3.93 5.94 -41.68
C LEU A 297 -3.94 6.96 -42.83
N ASN A 298 -2.81 7.15 -43.53
CA ASN A 298 -2.72 8.06 -44.67
C ASN A 298 -3.48 7.56 -45.91
N GLN A 299 -3.84 6.27 -45.98
CA GLN A 299 -4.63 5.72 -47.09
C GLN A 299 -6.13 5.85 -46.87
N LEU A 300 -6.57 6.19 -45.64
CA LEU A 300 -7.99 6.36 -45.30
C LEU A 300 -8.56 7.63 -45.93
N SER A 301 -9.85 7.57 -46.34
CA SER A 301 -10.57 8.79 -46.72
C SER A 301 -10.79 9.71 -45.52
N THR A 302 -11.11 10.97 -45.77
CA THR A 302 -11.41 11.96 -44.74
C THR A 302 -12.51 11.46 -43.78
N GLU A 303 -13.55 10.84 -44.34
CA GLU A 303 -14.67 10.31 -43.56
C GLU A 303 -14.24 9.10 -42.69
N GLN A 304 -13.38 8.24 -43.27
CA GLN A 304 -12.86 7.07 -42.55
C GLN A 304 -11.95 7.47 -41.37
N ILE A 305 -11.05 8.45 -41.59
CA ILE A 305 -10.17 8.93 -40.53
C ILE A 305 -10.98 9.62 -39.40
N GLN A 306 -11.98 10.47 -39.79
CA GLN A 306 -12.85 11.12 -38.81
C GLN A 306 -13.64 10.13 -37.94
N ALA A 307 -14.01 8.97 -38.49
CA ALA A 307 -14.75 7.93 -37.75
C ALA A 307 -13.94 7.23 -36.65
N ILE A 308 -12.60 7.28 -36.72
CA ILE A 308 -11.68 6.65 -35.76
C ILE A 308 -10.92 7.66 -34.88
N GLN A 309 -11.16 8.96 -35.09
CA GLN A 309 -10.52 10.02 -34.30
C GLN A 309 -11.13 10.17 -32.92
N TYR A 310 -10.28 10.54 -31.99
CA TYR A 310 -10.64 10.85 -30.61
C TYR A 310 -10.61 12.36 -30.33
N ASP A 311 -11.45 12.81 -29.41
CA ASP A 311 -11.45 14.22 -28.96
C ASP A 311 -10.26 14.53 -28.05
N VAL A 312 -9.76 13.50 -27.31
CA VAL A 312 -8.66 13.64 -26.35
C VAL A 312 -7.74 12.43 -26.44
N ILE A 313 -6.43 12.66 -26.41
CA ILE A 313 -5.42 11.61 -26.23
C ILE A 313 -4.69 11.81 -24.89
N VAL A 314 -4.61 10.75 -24.10
CA VAL A 314 -3.85 10.70 -22.85
C VAL A 314 -2.74 9.67 -22.98
N LEU A 315 -1.49 10.09 -22.78
CA LEU A 315 -0.33 9.21 -22.79
C LEU A 315 0.16 9.01 -21.36
N ASP A 316 0.09 7.79 -20.85
CA ASP A 316 0.68 7.40 -19.56
C ASP A 316 1.94 6.57 -19.79
N GLU A 317 2.92 6.70 -18.88
CA GLU A 317 4.29 6.22 -19.08
C GLU A 317 4.86 6.75 -20.41
N GLY A 318 4.63 8.05 -20.66
CA GLY A 318 4.91 8.72 -21.91
C GLY A 318 6.35 8.59 -22.41
N GLN A 319 7.33 8.41 -21.51
CA GLN A 319 8.74 8.20 -21.88
C GLN A 319 8.96 6.99 -22.79
N ASP A 320 8.06 6.01 -22.78
CA ASP A 320 8.12 4.84 -23.67
C ASP A 320 7.35 5.06 -25.00
N ILE A 321 6.49 6.09 -25.07
CA ILE A 321 5.61 6.38 -26.20
C ILE A 321 6.04 7.63 -26.98
N ILE A 322 6.67 8.60 -26.33
CA ILE A 322 7.09 9.86 -26.92
C ILE A 322 8.24 9.61 -27.91
N LYS A 323 7.88 9.29 -29.12
CA LYS A 323 8.75 9.00 -30.24
C LYS A 323 8.11 9.60 -31.50
N PRO A 324 8.87 10.27 -32.41
CA PRO A 324 8.31 10.91 -33.60
C PRO A 324 7.39 10.00 -34.41
N ASP A 325 7.81 8.77 -34.69
CA ASP A 325 7.02 7.81 -35.49
C ASP A 325 5.66 7.48 -34.88
N TYR A 326 5.59 7.42 -33.52
CA TYR A 326 4.32 7.20 -32.84
C TYR A 326 3.47 8.46 -32.81
N LEU A 327 4.11 9.62 -32.58
CA LEU A 327 3.42 10.91 -32.48
C LEU A 327 2.78 11.31 -33.82
N TYR A 328 3.41 11.01 -34.99
CA TYR A 328 2.81 11.23 -36.31
C TYR A 328 1.52 10.42 -36.50
N SER A 329 1.47 9.18 -36.02
CA SER A 329 0.25 8.39 -36.08
C SER A 329 -0.83 8.93 -35.14
N LEU A 330 -0.43 9.40 -33.93
CA LEU A 330 -1.36 9.98 -32.95
C LEU A 330 -1.90 11.34 -33.42
N ASP A 331 -1.12 12.11 -34.20
CA ASP A 331 -1.56 13.34 -34.82
C ASP A 331 -2.78 13.11 -35.72
N LEU A 332 -2.77 12.04 -36.53
CA LEU A 332 -3.88 11.66 -37.40
C LEU A 332 -5.10 11.13 -36.62
N LEU A 333 -4.89 10.49 -35.48
CA LEU A 333 -5.96 9.95 -34.63
C LEU A 333 -6.61 11.00 -33.72
N LEU A 334 -6.01 12.17 -33.56
CA LEU A 334 -6.52 13.23 -32.70
C LEU A 334 -7.29 14.25 -33.54
N LYS A 335 -8.53 14.58 -33.17
CA LYS A 335 -9.28 15.67 -33.83
C LYS A 335 -8.55 16.99 -33.68
N GLY A 336 -8.17 17.59 -34.76
CA GLY A 336 -7.36 18.82 -34.83
C GLY A 336 -5.86 18.59 -34.76
N GLY A 337 -5.41 17.33 -34.73
CA GLY A 337 -4.00 16.97 -34.64
C GLY A 337 -3.35 17.38 -33.30
N LEU A 338 -2.04 17.18 -33.18
CA LEU A 338 -1.30 17.56 -31.98
C LEU A 338 -1.20 19.09 -31.78
N GLU A 339 -1.35 19.85 -32.82
CA GLU A 339 -1.28 21.33 -32.76
C GLU A 339 -2.54 21.95 -32.14
N LYS A 340 -3.74 21.46 -32.49
CA LYS A 340 -5.04 22.06 -32.10
C LYS A 340 -5.92 21.13 -31.28
N GLY A 341 -5.62 19.85 -31.26
CA GLY A 341 -6.33 18.84 -30.49
C GLY A 341 -5.96 18.86 -29.03
N ARG A 342 -6.74 18.16 -28.22
CA ARG A 342 -6.50 18.09 -26.78
C ARG A 342 -5.71 16.84 -26.42
N TRP A 343 -4.58 17.03 -25.74
CA TRP A 343 -3.79 15.91 -25.25
C TRP A 343 -3.14 16.18 -23.90
N ALA A 344 -2.86 15.11 -23.16
CA ALA A 344 -2.12 15.13 -21.91
C ALA A 344 -1.08 14.02 -21.88
N VAL A 345 0.13 14.33 -21.48
CA VAL A 345 1.25 13.40 -21.41
C VAL A 345 1.80 13.34 -20.00
N PHE A 346 1.83 12.15 -19.42
CA PHE A 346 2.37 11.86 -18.10
C PHE A 346 3.63 11.00 -18.28
N TYR A 347 4.78 11.50 -17.82
CA TYR A 347 6.05 10.86 -18.12
C TYR A 347 7.07 10.97 -16.97
N ASP A 348 8.08 10.10 -17.02
CA ASP A 348 9.23 10.07 -16.13
C ASP A 348 10.49 9.88 -16.98
N ASP A 349 11.23 10.96 -17.21
CA ASP A 349 12.46 10.95 -18.01
C ASP A 349 13.51 9.96 -17.50
N LYS A 350 13.53 9.70 -16.21
CA LYS A 350 14.47 8.78 -15.55
C LYS A 350 14.12 7.31 -15.72
N GLN A 351 12.91 6.99 -16.19
CA GLN A 351 12.48 5.63 -16.53
C GLN A 351 12.57 5.30 -18.03
N ASN A 352 13.19 6.14 -18.83
CA ASN A 352 13.39 5.88 -20.25
C ASN A 352 14.44 4.78 -20.46
N ILE A 353 14.01 3.55 -20.78
CA ILE A 353 14.89 2.40 -21.07
C ILE A 353 14.88 2.04 -22.54
N TYR A 354 13.74 2.27 -23.22
CA TYR A 354 13.45 1.65 -24.50
C TYR A 354 13.38 2.65 -25.66
N ASN A 355 13.37 3.94 -25.37
CA ASN A 355 13.12 4.96 -26.37
C ASN A 355 14.36 5.85 -26.60
N PRO A 356 15.23 5.50 -27.54
CA PRO A 356 16.41 6.31 -27.86
C PRO A 356 16.05 7.64 -28.55
N GLU A 357 14.83 7.77 -29.10
CA GLU A 357 14.35 8.97 -29.80
C GLU A 357 13.45 9.85 -28.90
N TYR A 358 13.48 9.61 -27.60
CA TYR A 358 12.67 10.33 -26.61
C TYR A 358 12.87 11.84 -26.69
N GLU A 359 14.11 12.30 -26.77
CA GLU A 359 14.42 13.74 -26.82
C GLU A 359 13.79 14.41 -28.03
N ASN A 360 13.87 13.78 -29.20
CA ASN A 360 13.25 14.32 -30.42
C ASN A 360 11.72 14.41 -30.27
N GLY A 361 11.11 13.42 -29.65
CA GLY A 361 9.66 13.42 -29.40
C GLY A 361 9.24 14.47 -28.37
N ILE A 362 10.03 14.67 -27.31
CA ILE A 362 9.81 15.74 -26.31
C ILE A 362 9.90 17.12 -26.97
N GLU A 363 10.91 17.37 -27.77
CA GLU A 363 11.07 18.64 -28.50
C GLU A 363 9.87 18.92 -29.43
N LEU A 364 9.37 17.90 -30.13
CA LEU A 364 8.16 18.01 -30.94
C LEU A 364 6.95 18.41 -30.09
N LEU A 365 6.66 17.73 -28.97
CA LEU A 365 5.52 18.07 -28.11
C LEU A 365 5.66 19.46 -27.47
N GLN A 366 6.87 19.87 -27.13
CA GLN A 366 7.14 21.18 -26.55
C GLN A 366 6.93 22.34 -27.55
N SER A 367 7.03 22.06 -28.85
CA SER A 367 6.78 23.07 -29.87
C SER A 367 5.32 23.55 -29.93
N TYR A 368 4.37 22.79 -29.35
CA TYR A 368 2.92 23.07 -29.36
C TYR A 368 2.41 23.89 -28.15
N GLN A 369 3.21 24.69 -27.48
CA GLN A 369 2.80 25.57 -26.36
C GLN A 369 2.05 24.81 -25.26
N SER A 370 2.65 23.77 -24.74
CA SER A 370 2.07 22.95 -23.67
C SER A 370 2.23 23.58 -22.29
N ALA A 371 1.22 23.44 -21.44
CA ALA A 371 1.34 23.70 -20.00
C ALA A 371 2.17 22.59 -19.35
N LYS A 372 3.27 22.96 -18.70
CA LYS A 372 4.17 22.02 -18.04
C LYS A 372 3.98 22.06 -16.54
N PHE A 373 3.87 20.90 -15.93
CA PHE A 373 3.82 20.76 -14.49
C PHE A 373 4.72 19.63 -14.01
N LYS A 374 5.38 19.82 -12.88
CA LYS A 374 6.26 18.82 -12.31
C LYS A 374 5.75 18.37 -10.96
N LEU A 375 5.59 17.05 -10.83
CA LEU A 375 5.23 16.39 -9.58
C LEU A 375 6.50 16.04 -8.80
N PHE A 376 6.62 16.53 -7.57
CA PHE A 376 7.82 16.34 -6.76
C PHE A 376 7.64 15.27 -5.69
N VAL A 377 6.45 15.18 -5.12
CA VAL A 377 6.20 14.40 -3.91
C VAL A 377 5.92 12.95 -4.24
N ASN A 378 6.70 12.04 -3.68
CA ASN A 378 6.46 10.60 -3.78
C ASN A 378 5.33 10.19 -2.83
N CYS A 379 4.21 9.76 -3.42
CA CYS A 379 2.99 9.35 -2.74
C CYS A 379 2.84 7.82 -2.63
N ARG A 380 3.78 7.07 -3.19
CA ARG A 380 3.69 5.61 -3.29
C ARG A 380 4.58 4.91 -2.29
N ASN A 381 5.81 5.36 -2.16
CA ASN A 381 6.81 4.68 -1.38
C ASN A 381 6.99 5.34 -0.01
N THR A 382 7.35 4.55 0.99
CA THR A 382 7.83 5.06 2.27
C THR A 382 9.23 5.68 2.12
N VAL A 383 9.63 6.51 3.07
CA VAL A 383 10.98 7.12 3.09
C VAL A 383 12.07 6.05 3.03
N GLN A 384 11.90 4.94 3.75
CA GLN A 384 12.86 3.83 3.79
C GLN A 384 13.06 3.21 2.39
N ILE A 385 11.95 2.88 1.71
CA ILE A 385 12.01 2.32 0.35
C ILE A 385 12.61 3.32 -0.63
N GLY A 386 12.18 4.57 -0.59
CA GLY A 386 12.66 5.59 -1.48
C GLY A 386 14.14 5.95 -1.26
N THR A 387 14.59 6.06 -0.01
CA THR A 387 15.99 6.30 0.33
C THR A 387 16.87 5.14 -0.13
N PHE A 388 16.41 3.90 0.09
CA PHE A 388 17.10 2.73 -0.43
C PHE A 388 17.17 2.76 -1.96
N GLY A 389 16.04 3.00 -2.64
CA GLY A 389 15.96 3.13 -4.08
C GLY A 389 16.89 4.20 -4.63
N SER A 390 16.96 5.38 -4.01
CA SER A 390 17.88 6.45 -4.38
C SER A 390 19.35 6.01 -4.27
N ARG A 391 19.70 5.31 -3.18
CA ARG A 391 21.06 4.84 -2.95
C ARG A 391 21.51 3.83 -4.00
N VAL A 392 20.67 2.84 -4.33
CA VAL A 392 21.04 1.75 -5.25
C VAL A 392 20.94 2.15 -6.72
N SER A 393 20.10 3.12 -7.06
CA SER A 393 19.91 3.57 -8.43
C SER A 393 20.68 4.85 -8.79
N GLY A 394 21.16 5.59 -7.77
CA GLY A 394 21.74 6.92 -7.99
C GLY A 394 20.74 8.00 -8.39
N VAL A 395 19.42 7.68 -8.43
CA VAL A 395 18.37 8.64 -8.80
C VAL A 395 17.80 9.27 -7.51
N PRO A 396 17.96 10.59 -7.30
CA PRO A 396 17.46 11.25 -6.11
C PRO A 396 15.94 11.16 -5.99
N MET A 397 15.46 10.77 -4.82
CA MET A 397 14.06 10.81 -4.42
C MET A 397 14.02 11.56 -3.07
N ASN A 398 13.64 12.84 -3.08
CA ASN A 398 13.89 13.72 -1.95
C ASN A 398 12.64 14.12 -1.16
N GLU A 399 11.45 13.98 -1.72
CA GLU A 399 10.22 14.41 -1.07
C GLU A 399 9.27 13.23 -0.93
N PHE A 400 9.06 12.81 0.30
CA PHE A 400 8.16 11.73 0.66
C PHE A 400 7.05 12.26 1.56
N ILE A 401 5.91 11.63 1.46
CA ILE A 401 4.77 11.91 2.31
C ILE A 401 4.85 11.16 3.63
N HIS A 402 5.39 9.95 3.61
CA HIS A 402 5.38 9.03 4.73
C HIS A 402 6.73 9.01 5.42
N GLU A 403 6.77 9.53 6.65
CA GLU A 403 8.02 9.63 7.43
C GLU A 403 8.44 8.30 8.05
N ASN A 404 7.51 7.35 8.29
CA ASN A 404 7.79 6.11 8.99
C ASN A 404 7.21 4.90 8.23
N GLY A 405 8.06 4.15 7.57
CA GLY A 405 7.75 2.85 6.96
C GLY A 405 8.60 1.74 7.56
N GLU A 406 8.37 0.52 7.08
CA GLU A 406 9.22 -0.61 7.41
C GLU A 406 10.58 -0.48 6.72
N GLU A 407 11.62 -0.94 7.40
CA GLU A 407 12.97 -1.00 6.83
C GLU A 407 13.03 -1.98 5.66
N VAL A 408 13.86 -1.66 4.67
CA VAL A 408 14.12 -2.57 3.55
C VAL A 408 14.93 -3.76 4.04
N CYS A 409 14.41 -4.96 3.86
CA CYS A 409 15.04 -6.18 4.34
C CYS A 409 15.86 -6.83 3.22
N CYS A 410 17.17 -6.97 3.46
CA CYS A 410 18.07 -7.71 2.57
C CYS A 410 18.35 -9.10 3.15
N ILE A 411 18.04 -10.13 2.38
CA ILE A 411 18.28 -11.52 2.72
C ILE A 411 19.35 -12.04 1.76
N THR A 412 20.42 -12.60 2.31
CA THR A 412 21.49 -13.17 1.49
C THR A 412 21.43 -14.71 1.49
N TYR A 413 21.94 -15.34 0.43
CA TYR A 413 22.03 -16.80 0.30
C TYR A 413 23.34 -17.21 -0.37
N GLN A 414 23.79 -18.44 -0.09
CA GLN A 414 25.03 -18.99 -0.68
C GLN A 414 24.72 -19.84 -1.93
N ASP A 415 23.65 -20.62 -1.89
CA ASP A 415 23.24 -21.52 -2.97
C ASP A 415 21.71 -21.58 -3.12
N SER A 416 21.22 -22.31 -4.13
CA SER A 416 19.79 -22.44 -4.42
C SER A 416 19.00 -23.16 -3.33
N ASP A 417 19.63 -24.06 -2.57
CA ASP A 417 18.96 -24.78 -1.49
C ASP A 417 18.72 -23.84 -0.31
N GLU A 418 19.73 -23.05 0.07
CA GLU A 418 19.58 -22.04 1.11
C GLU A 418 18.58 -20.93 0.70
N PHE A 419 18.61 -20.51 -0.58
CA PHE A 419 17.60 -19.60 -1.11
C PHE A 419 16.19 -20.13 -0.87
N SER A 420 15.95 -21.40 -1.23
CA SER A 420 14.64 -22.04 -1.10
C SER A 420 14.20 -22.10 0.36
N VAL A 421 15.09 -22.47 1.28
CA VAL A 421 14.81 -22.49 2.72
C VAL A 421 14.44 -21.10 3.25
N LYS A 422 15.25 -20.09 2.94
CA LYS A 422 15.02 -18.71 3.40
C LYS A 422 13.73 -18.13 2.83
N LEU A 423 13.42 -18.44 1.57
CA LEU A 423 12.19 -18.01 0.93
C LEU A 423 10.94 -18.62 1.59
N HIS A 424 10.98 -19.94 1.89
CA HIS A 424 9.89 -20.59 2.61
C HIS A 424 9.70 -20.01 4.02
N GLN A 425 10.80 -19.72 4.74
CA GLN A 425 10.76 -19.08 6.05
C GLN A 425 10.12 -17.68 5.96
N LEU A 426 10.54 -16.86 4.99
CA LEU A 426 9.96 -15.52 4.78
C LEU A 426 8.47 -15.58 4.51
N LEU A 427 8.01 -16.45 3.59
CA LEU A 427 6.58 -16.56 3.29
C LEU A 427 5.77 -17.11 4.47
N SER A 428 6.36 -18.02 5.27
CA SER A 428 5.75 -18.51 6.50
C SER A 428 5.63 -17.40 7.55
N GLN A 429 6.67 -16.59 7.71
CA GLN A 429 6.65 -15.42 8.60
C GLN A 429 5.57 -14.42 8.16
N LEU A 430 5.50 -14.06 6.87
CA LEU A 430 4.48 -13.15 6.35
C LEU A 430 3.06 -13.66 6.64
N LYS A 431 2.82 -14.97 6.50
CA LYS A 431 1.52 -15.57 6.87
C LYS A 431 1.23 -15.45 8.37
N THR A 432 2.22 -15.69 9.23
CA THR A 432 2.08 -15.55 10.69
C THR A 432 1.74 -14.11 11.07
N GLU A 433 2.32 -13.13 10.35
CA GLU A 433 2.06 -11.70 10.47
C GLU A 433 0.74 -11.25 9.79
N LYS A 434 -0.13 -12.19 9.43
CA LYS A 434 -1.45 -11.99 8.82
C LYS A 434 -1.42 -11.25 7.46
N ILE A 435 -0.32 -11.37 6.73
CA ILE A 435 -0.20 -10.84 5.37
C ILE A 435 -0.95 -11.77 4.39
N ASP A 436 -1.80 -11.17 3.57
CA ASP A 436 -2.38 -11.86 2.43
C ASP A 436 -1.30 -12.04 1.35
N LEU A 437 -1.02 -13.26 0.95
CA LEU A 437 0.01 -13.50 -0.05
C LEU A 437 -0.32 -12.93 -1.44
N ARG A 438 -1.56 -12.55 -1.70
CA ARG A 438 -1.94 -11.80 -2.91
C ARG A 438 -1.34 -10.40 -2.95
N ASP A 439 -0.99 -9.84 -1.78
CA ASP A 439 -0.32 -8.54 -1.66
C ASP A 439 1.19 -8.61 -1.95
N VAL A 440 1.73 -9.82 -2.17
CA VAL A 440 3.16 -10.07 -2.38
C VAL A 440 3.45 -10.32 -3.85
N VAL A 441 4.39 -9.55 -4.39
CA VAL A 441 4.86 -9.71 -5.78
C VAL A 441 6.36 -9.96 -5.81
N PHE A 442 6.77 -11.03 -6.47
CA PHE A 442 8.17 -11.26 -6.84
C PHE A 442 8.50 -10.49 -8.10
N LEU A 443 9.57 -9.69 -8.05
CA LEU A 443 10.11 -9.00 -9.22
C LEU A 443 11.49 -9.53 -9.56
N SER A 444 11.64 -9.95 -10.82
CA SER A 444 12.90 -10.47 -11.36
C SER A 444 13.21 -9.81 -12.71
N PRO A 445 14.49 -9.61 -13.07
CA PRO A 445 14.87 -9.24 -14.44
C PRO A 445 14.60 -10.38 -15.45
N LYS A 446 14.33 -11.60 -14.95
CA LYS A 446 14.11 -12.80 -15.76
C LYS A 446 12.64 -13.19 -15.81
N LYS A 447 12.28 -13.99 -16.82
CA LYS A 447 10.98 -14.70 -16.86
C LYS A 447 10.96 -15.77 -15.75
N TYR A 448 9.76 -16.11 -15.26
CA TYR A 448 9.57 -17.08 -14.18
C TYR A 448 10.32 -18.39 -14.42
N SER A 449 10.22 -18.96 -15.62
CA SER A 449 10.91 -20.22 -15.98
C SER A 449 12.44 -20.20 -15.83
N ASN A 450 13.04 -19.01 -15.76
CA ASN A 450 14.50 -18.81 -15.68
C ASN A 450 14.93 -18.13 -14.38
N SER A 451 13.97 -17.87 -13.47
CA SER A 451 14.22 -17.28 -12.16
C SER A 451 14.55 -18.34 -11.12
N ILE A 452 15.39 -17.99 -10.16
CA ILE A 452 15.69 -18.85 -9.01
C ILE A 452 14.42 -19.21 -8.21
N VAL A 453 13.38 -18.39 -8.28
CA VAL A 453 12.10 -18.66 -7.63
C VAL A 453 11.41 -19.89 -8.22
N HIS A 454 11.56 -20.15 -9.52
CA HIS A 454 11.01 -21.36 -10.16
C HIS A 454 11.59 -22.65 -9.57
N GLU A 455 12.87 -22.62 -9.23
CA GLU A 455 13.59 -23.77 -8.64
C GLU A 455 13.16 -24.06 -7.19
N SER A 456 12.63 -23.05 -6.48
CA SER A 456 12.22 -23.18 -5.08
C SER A 456 10.98 -24.04 -4.84
N GLY A 457 10.22 -24.40 -5.88
CA GLY A 457 9.00 -25.20 -5.79
C GLY A 457 7.81 -24.52 -5.10
N ILE A 458 7.89 -23.21 -4.85
CA ILE A 458 6.80 -22.45 -4.22
C ILE A 458 5.67 -22.25 -5.22
N ALA A 459 4.43 -22.39 -4.74
CA ALA A 459 3.24 -22.08 -5.53
C ALA A 459 3.18 -20.57 -5.80
N ILE A 460 3.23 -20.20 -7.06
CA ILE A 460 3.22 -18.80 -7.55
C ILE A 460 2.18 -18.65 -8.64
N ASP A 461 1.58 -17.48 -8.71
CA ASP A 461 0.73 -17.05 -9.81
C ASP A 461 1.53 -16.08 -10.70
N GLU A 462 1.86 -16.49 -11.92
CA GLU A 462 2.50 -15.57 -12.85
C GLU A 462 1.50 -14.48 -13.23
N LEU A 463 1.94 -13.22 -13.20
CA LEU A 463 1.16 -12.10 -13.71
C LEU A 463 0.94 -12.28 -15.21
N LYS A 464 -0.12 -12.99 -15.55
CA LYS A 464 -0.62 -13.17 -16.91
C LYS A 464 -1.73 -12.15 -17.15
N GLU A 465 -1.88 -11.75 -18.38
CA GLU A 465 -2.84 -10.80 -18.92
C GLU A 465 -4.01 -10.46 -17.99
N GLY A 466 -3.88 -9.36 -17.26
CA GLY A 466 -5.03 -8.64 -16.70
C GLY A 466 -5.50 -9.00 -15.30
N GLY A 467 -4.68 -9.50 -14.38
CA GLY A 467 -5.30 -9.71 -13.10
C GLY A 467 -4.42 -9.87 -11.87
N ILE A 468 -4.90 -9.28 -10.79
CA ILE A 468 -4.56 -9.66 -9.42
C ILE A 468 -4.87 -11.16 -9.26
N GLY A 469 -3.90 -11.93 -8.78
CA GLY A 469 -4.02 -13.38 -8.60
C GLY A 469 -5.28 -13.79 -7.85
N ARG A 470 -5.98 -14.79 -8.38
CA ARG A 470 -7.22 -15.31 -7.77
C ARG A 470 -6.96 -16.30 -6.63
N LYS A 471 -5.72 -16.79 -6.52
CA LYS A 471 -5.30 -17.76 -5.50
C LYS A 471 -4.58 -17.03 -4.37
N ASN A 472 -4.67 -17.52 -3.16
CA ASN A 472 -3.91 -16.99 -2.02
C ASN A 472 -2.44 -17.44 -2.08
N VAL A 473 -1.75 -17.02 -3.13
CA VAL A 473 -0.32 -17.27 -3.40
C VAL A 473 0.31 -15.96 -3.89
N PRO A 474 1.63 -15.79 -3.73
CA PRO A 474 2.34 -14.64 -4.27
C PRO A 474 2.28 -14.59 -5.79
N GLN A 475 2.38 -13.41 -6.34
CA GLN A 475 2.50 -13.19 -7.79
C GLN A 475 3.96 -13.09 -8.21
N PHE A 476 4.23 -13.40 -9.47
CA PHE A 476 5.53 -13.20 -10.09
C PHE A 476 5.39 -12.37 -11.36
N ALA A 477 6.26 -11.37 -11.50
CA ALA A 477 6.36 -10.59 -12.73
C ALA A 477 7.83 -10.28 -13.05
N THR A 478 8.11 -10.02 -14.33
CA THR A 478 9.36 -9.38 -14.70
C THR A 478 9.31 -7.90 -14.31
N ILE A 479 10.47 -7.29 -14.00
CA ILE A 479 10.56 -5.86 -13.66
C ILE A 479 9.94 -5.01 -14.79
N GLN A 480 10.20 -5.36 -16.05
CA GLN A 480 9.60 -4.66 -17.20
C GLN A 480 8.09 -4.89 -17.29
N GLY A 481 7.62 -6.12 -17.09
CA GLY A 481 6.20 -6.45 -17.16
C GLY A 481 5.39 -5.82 -16.02
N PHE A 482 6.05 -5.40 -14.95
CA PHE A 482 5.44 -4.74 -13.78
C PHE A 482 5.60 -3.21 -13.79
N LYS A 483 6.22 -2.64 -14.83
CA LYS A 483 6.35 -1.18 -14.97
C LYS A 483 4.97 -0.52 -15.01
N GLY A 484 4.79 0.57 -14.26
CA GLY A 484 3.49 1.26 -14.10
C GLY A 484 2.59 0.67 -13.01
N LEU A 485 2.73 -0.61 -12.66
CA LEU A 485 2.02 -1.25 -11.55
C LEU A 485 2.75 -1.04 -10.23
N ASP A 486 2.10 -1.39 -9.14
CA ASP A 486 2.69 -1.43 -7.80
C ASP A 486 2.09 -2.55 -6.95
N ALA A 487 2.77 -2.89 -5.87
CA ALA A 487 2.32 -3.88 -4.92
C ALA A 487 2.59 -3.42 -3.49
N LYS A 488 1.81 -3.89 -2.55
CA LYS A 488 1.99 -3.60 -1.14
C LYS A 488 3.35 -4.10 -0.64
N ILE A 489 3.70 -5.33 -1.01
CA ILE A 489 4.96 -5.98 -0.68
C ILE A 489 5.64 -6.44 -1.97
N VAL A 490 6.88 -6.04 -2.15
CA VAL A 490 7.72 -6.51 -3.26
C VAL A 490 8.88 -7.33 -2.70
N ILE A 491 9.15 -8.46 -3.33
CA ILE A 491 10.34 -9.29 -3.09
C ILE A 491 11.15 -9.30 -4.39
N MET A 492 12.27 -8.60 -4.39
CA MET A 492 13.19 -8.57 -5.54
C MET A 492 14.12 -9.78 -5.48
N VAL A 493 14.28 -10.44 -6.62
CA VAL A 493 15.12 -11.64 -6.80
C VAL A 493 15.94 -11.53 -8.09
N ASP A 494 16.96 -12.36 -8.23
CA ASP A 494 17.85 -12.40 -9.43
C ASP A 494 18.50 -11.06 -9.78
N VAL A 495 18.62 -10.12 -8.84
CA VAL A 495 19.15 -8.77 -9.12
C VAL A 495 20.61 -8.78 -9.55
N GLU A 496 21.39 -9.79 -9.12
CA GLU A 496 22.75 -10.05 -9.55
C GLU A 496 22.88 -10.45 -11.04
N ARG A 497 21.76 -10.67 -11.71
CA ARG A 497 21.70 -11.00 -13.14
C ARG A 497 21.37 -9.78 -14.02
N ILE A 498 21.21 -8.61 -13.41
CA ILE A 498 21.05 -7.36 -14.15
C ILE A 498 22.42 -6.94 -14.67
N ARG A 499 22.51 -6.52 -15.94
CA ARG A 499 23.76 -6.02 -16.52
C ARG A 499 24.11 -4.68 -15.87
N ASP A 500 25.40 -4.44 -15.65
CA ASP A 500 25.91 -3.23 -14.97
C ASP A 500 25.37 -1.93 -15.60
N GLU A 501 25.31 -1.86 -16.92
CA GLU A 501 24.82 -0.68 -17.67
C GLU A 501 23.35 -0.37 -17.41
N ALA A 502 22.52 -1.39 -17.10
CA ALA A 502 21.10 -1.25 -16.86
C ALA A 502 20.75 -1.32 -15.36
N TYR A 503 21.72 -1.60 -14.49
CA TYR A 503 21.48 -1.87 -13.08
C TYR A 503 20.75 -0.72 -12.38
N ALA A 504 21.22 0.50 -12.52
CA ALA A 504 20.64 1.68 -11.90
C ALA A 504 19.16 1.86 -12.28
N GLN A 505 18.84 1.74 -13.56
CA GLN A 505 17.48 1.87 -14.07
C GLN A 505 16.55 0.75 -13.58
N TYR A 506 17.00 -0.51 -13.64
CA TYR A 506 16.20 -1.64 -13.15
C TYR A 506 15.95 -1.53 -11.66
N MET A 507 16.96 -1.16 -10.87
CA MET A 507 16.81 -0.94 -9.43
C MET A 507 15.85 0.22 -9.14
N TYR A 508 15.95 1.33 -9.87
CA TYR A 508 15.01 2.44 -9.76
C TYR A 508 13.56 1.99 -10.01
N ILE A 509 13.32 1.27 -11.12
CA ILE A 509 11.99 0.79 -11.46
C ILE A 509 11.49 -0.18 -10.40
N ALA A 510 12.27 -1.22 -10.06
CA ALA A 510 11.82 -2.29 -9.20
C ALA A 510 11.57 -1.84 -7.76
N THR A 511 12.48 -1.06 -7.17
CA THR A 511 12.32 -0.56 -5.79
C THR A 511 11.10 0.34 -5.65
N THR A 512 10.82 1.17 -6.67
CA THR A 512 9.66 2.07 -6.67
C THR A 512 8.31 1.38 -6.87
N ARG A 513 8.29 0.06 -7.09
CA ARG A 513 7.04 -0.73 -7.16
C ARG A 513 6.49 -1.10 -5.79
N ALA A 514 7.32 -1.12 -4.74
CA ALA A 514 6.89 -1.43 -3.39
C ALA A 514 6.19 -0.22 -2.75
N ARG A 515 4.96 -0.40 -2.26
CA ARG A 515 4.27 0.67 -1.53
C ARG A 515 4.69 0.72 -0.06
N ALA A 516 4.68 -0.41 0.63
CA ALA A 516 4.80 -0.45 2.07
C ALA A 516 5.99 -1.28 2.58
N LEU A 517 6.41 -2.32 1.85
CA LEU A 517 7.51 -3.19 2.28
C LEU A 517 8.30 -3.74 1.08
N LEU A 518 9.61 -3.71 1.20
CA LEU A 518 10.53 -4.20 0.18
C LEU A 518 11.50 -5.22 0.79
N TYR A 519 11.54 -6.40 0.20
CA TYR A 519 12.57 -7.41 0.41
C TYR A 519 13.46 -7.53 -0.81
N ILE A 520 14.75 -7.80 -0.58
CA ILE A 520 15.70 -8.12 -1.63
C ILE A 520 16.43 -9.40 -1.23
N ILE A 521 16.34 -10.41 -2.08
CA ILE A 521 17.04 -11.68 -1.85
C ILE A 521 18.14 -11.80 -2.89
N VAL A 522 19.38 -11.83 -2.43
CA VAL A 522 20.59 -11.78 -3.28
C VAL A 522 21.64 -12.77 -2.80
N SER A 523 22.57 -13.17 -3.69
CA SER A 523 23.70 -14.00 -3.29
C SER A 523 24.65 -13.24 -2.36
N ASP A 524 25.28 -13.96 -1.41
CA ASP A 524 26.28 -13.43 -0.49
C ASP A 524 27.44 -12.74 -1.22
N GLU A 525 27.87 -13.31 -2.35
CA GLU A 525 28.94 -12.79 -3.18
C GLU A 525 28.57 -11.41 -3.76
N PHE A 526 27.39 -11.31 -4.34
CA PHE A 526 26.90 -10.04 -4.89
C PHE A 526 26.76 -8.98 -3.79
N TRP A 527 26.16 -9.34 -2.65
CA TRP A 527 25.97 -8.42 -1.53
C TRP A 527 27.29 -7.82 -1.03
N ARG A 528 28.32 -8.67 -0.84
CA ARG A 528 29.65 -8.21 -0.39
C ARG A 528 30.33 -7.29 -1.40
N SER A 529 30.19 -7.56 -2.70
CA SER A 529 30.81 -6.74 -3.76
C SER A 529 30.17 -5.37 -3.93
N HIS A 530 28.89 -5.22 -3.62
CA HIS A 530 28.11 -3.99 -3.84
C HIS A 530 27.92 -3.15 -2.56
N ASN A 531 28.04 -3.72 -1.37
CA ASN A 531 27.99 -2.97 -0.10
C ASN A 531 29.38 -2.63 0.50
N ALA A 532 30.45 -3.05 -0.14
CA ALA A 532 31.80 -2.66 0.26
C ALA A 532 32.22 -1.26 -0.28
N LYS A 533 31.34 -0.61 -1.02
CA LYS A 533 31.46 0.77 -1.48
C LYS A 533 30.41 1.64 -0.77
#